data_af81e2cf7afeccbd44778343d4a282d1
#
_entry.id   af81e2cf7afeccbd44778343d4a282d1
#
_cell.length_a   1.000
_cell.length_b   1.000
_cell.length_c   1.000
_cell.angle_alpha   90.00
_cell.angle_beta   90.00
_cell.angle_gamma   90.00
#
_symmetry.space_group_name_H-M   'P 1'
#
loop_
_entity.id
_entity.type
_entity.pdbx_description
1 polymer ?
#
loop_
_entity_poly.entity_id
_entity_poly.type
_entity_poly.pdbx_seq_one_letter_code
_entity_poly.pdbx_strand_id
1 'polypeptide(L)'
;MFNDVLSVISVGVAGLDEGAASGGAALTRLDWQPAGDATPELAWQLARLSGDRDDKECFGSVIDRANLEAVDRVIGAEPVWTDVALHARDVLPDLGRTLLHAGPPIGWERMCGPMRGAVIGAILYEGWASSPDRAEALARSGEVKFAPCHEHGAVGPMSGIISPSMPLVVVRNRTAGNFAYAPFMESGGPETLRFGAYSQKVLDGLRWIEQTVAPTLRAAVRGAPDGLSLKPIIAQALHMGDDVHNRNTAASLILLRWVACELAAGGLGRETVARVLELIRNDDMFFLSLSMAACKSTMDAAHGVPNSSVVTAMARNGVEVGIRVSGLGERWFTGPADIPKGLYLPGFSEADANPDIGDSAITETAGLGAFAMAAAPAMVQFVGGKPSDALRYSTEMKQISVARNPGFTLPALDFVAAPVGIDVRRVLDDGSRPVINTATAHREPGRGIIGAGIVRAPLACFTTALYALADAADKAPASHPGERA
;
A
#
# COMPACT_ATOMS: atom_id res chain seq x y z
N MET A 1 -50.91 -31.15 -1.09
CA MET A 1 -50.91 -30.60 0.29
C MET A 1 -49.45 -30.37 0.65
N PHE A 2 -49.09 -29.18 0.97
CA PHE A 2 -47.72 -28.85 1.37
C PHE A 2 -47.48 -29.42 2.77
N ASN A 3 -46.63 -30.43 2.90
CA ASN A 3 -46.26 -31.09 4.16
C ASN A 3 -44.98 -30.54 4.75
N ASP A 4 -44.35 -29.55 4.09
CA ASP A 4 -43.09 -28.98 4.54
C ASP A 4 -43.35 -27.73 5.39
N VAL A 5 -42.56 -27.56 6.46
CA VAL A 5 -42.57 -26.38 7.30
C VAL A 5 -42.13 -25.20 6.45
N LEU A 6 -42.99 -24.16 6.37
CA LEU A 6 -42.64 -22.93 5.65
C LEU A 6 -41.40 -22.30 6.29
N SER A 7 -40.35 -22.04 5.50
CA SER A 7 -39.18 -21.30 5.92
C SER A 7 -39.31 -19.86 5.45
N VAL A 8 -39.25 -18.92 6.38
CA VAL A 8 -39.34 -17.48 6.12
C VAL A 8 -38.04 -16.80 6.52
N ILE A 9 -37.46 -16.02 5.63
CA ILE A 9 -36.37 -15.09 5.94
C ILE A 9 -37.01 -13.72 6.14
N SER A 10 -36.85 -13.15 7.34
CA SER A 10 -37.35 -11.81 7.66
C SER A 10 -36.19 -10.82 7.65
N VAL A 11 -36.40 -9.69 6.95
CA VAL A 11 -35.45 -8.57 6.87
C VAL A 11 -36.21 -7.30 7.27
N GLY A 12 -35.80 -6.64 8.36
CA GLY A 12 -36.37 -5.34 8.76
C GLY A 12 -37.27 -5.38 9.97
N VAL A 13 -38.56 -4.97 9.85
CA VAL A 13 -39.42 -4.66 10.99
C VAL A 13 -39.91 -5.91 11.75
N ALA A 14 -39.45 -6.07 12.99
CA ALA A 14 -39.74 -7.22 13.85
C ALA A 14 -41.22 -7.54 14.05
N GLY A 15 -42.13 -6.58 13.92
CA GLY A 15 -43.56 -6.79 14.10
C GLY A 15 -44.27 -7.62 13.01
N LEU A 16 -43.66 -7.77 11.84
CA LEU A 16 -44.18 -8.63 10.76
C LEU A 16 -43.84 -10.12 10.96
N ASP A 17 -42.85 -10.40 11.79
CA ASP A 17 -42.35 -11.74 12.04
C ASP A 17 -43.24 -12.58 12.93
N GLU A 18 -44.01 -11.93 13.83
CA GLU A 18 -44.87 -12.60 14.81
C GLU A 18 -45.98 -13.40 14.15
N GLY A 19 -46.51 -12.88 13.02
CA GLY A 19 -47.53 -13.57 12.25
C GLY A 19 -47.03 -14.85 11.57
N ALA A 20 -45.80 -14.85 11.04
CA ALA A 20 -45.19 -15.99 10.40
C ALA A 20 -44.78 -17.07 11.44
N ALA A 21 -44.22 -16.65 12.58
CA ALA A 21 -43.84 -17.54 13.66
C ALA A 21 -45.07 -18.19 14.33
N SER A 22 -46.15 -17.45 14.57
CA SER A 22 -47.37 -17.97 15.12
C SER A 22 -48.12 -18.91 14.15
N GLY A 23 -47.89 -18.76 12.84
CA GLY A 23 -48.37 -19.67 11.80
C GLY A 23 -47.54 -20.97 11.67
N GLY A 24 -46.52 -21.18 12.49
CA GLY A 24 -45.65 -22.38 12.52
C GLY A 24 -44.53 -22.38 11.47
N ALA A 25 -44.21 -21.23 10.90
CA ALA A 25 -43.07 -21.12 9.98
C ALA A 25 -41.73 -21.13 10.73
N ALA A 26 -40.71 -21.74 10.12
CA ALA A 26 -39.31 -21.62 10.57
C ALA A 26 -38.83 -20.23 10.16
N LEU A 27 -38.58 -19.34 11.15
CA LEU A 27 -38.18 -17.96 10.90
C LEU A 27 -36.69 -17.78 11.08
N THR A 28 -36.00 -17.27 10.05
CA THR A 28 -34.63 -16.77 10.13
C THR A 28 -34.68 -15.25 10.04
N ARG A 29 -34.26 -14.56 11.10
CA ARG A 29 -34.14 -13.10 11.10
C ARG A 29 -32.76 -12.70 10.61
N LEU A 30 -32.75 -11.81 9.63
CA LEU A 30 -31.51 -11.13 9.19
C LEU A 30 -31.57 -9.69 9.70
N ASP A 31 -30.59 -9.32 10.50
CA ASP A 31 -30.36 -7.93 10.89
C ASP A 31 -29.63 -7.23 9.73
N TRP A 32 -30.39 -6.94 8.68
CA TRP A 32 -29.89 -6.23 7.52
C TRP A 32 -29.75 -4.75 7.84
N GLN A 33 -28.55 -4.24 7.73
CA GLN A 33 -28.27 -2.81 7.73
C GLN A 33 -27.78 -2.41 6.34
N PRO A 34 -28.22 -1.25 5.81
CA PRO A 34 -27.63 -0.74 4.58
C PRO A 34 -26.12 -0.53 4.77
N ALA A 35 -25.36 -0.87 3.77
CA ALA A 35 -23.90 -0.69 3.79
C ALA A 35 -23.54 0.77 4.08
N GLY A 36 -22.94 1.06 5.23
CA GLY A 36 -22.47 2.38 5.65
C GLY A 36 -23.52 3.50 5.53
N ASP A 37 -23.11 4.68 5.05
CA ASP A 37 -24.00 5.82 4.71
C ASP A 37 -24.70 5.62 3.35
N ALA A 38 -25.11 4.40 3.02
CA ALA A 38 -25.61 4.02 1.71
C ALA A 38 -26.89 4.78 1.35
N THR A 39 -26.78 5.67 0.38
CA THR A 39 -27.93 6.22 -0.31
C THR A 39 -28.61 5.11 -1.12
N PRO A 40 -29.92 5.21 -1.42
CA PRO A 40 -30.61 4.28 -2.32
C PRO A 40 -29.88 4.08 -3.67
N GLU A 41 -29.28 5.14 -4.19
CA GLU A 41 -28.47 5.14 -5.41
C GLU A 41 -27.25 4.22 -5.27
N LEU A 42 -26.47 4.37 -4.19
CA LEU A 42 -25.29 3.53 -3.93
C LEU A 42 -25.69 2.06 -3.78
N ALA A 43 -26.77 1.77 -3.01
CA ALA A 43 -27.27 0.42 -2.83
C ALA A 43 -27.71 -0.22 -4.16
N TRP A 44 -28.35 0.56 -5.04
CA TRP A 44 -28.72 0.10 -6.37
C TRP A 44 -27.52 -0.24 -7.24
N GLN A 45 -26.52 0.65 -7.29
CA GLN A 45 -25.30 0.40 -8.08
C GLN A 45 -24.53 -0.82 -7.53
N LEU A 46 -24.47 -0.96 -6.21
CA LEU A 46 -23.82 -2.12 -5.58
C LEU A 46 -24.55 -3.42 -5.95
N ALA A 47 -25.88 -3.46 -5.85
CA ALA A 47 -26.70 -4.63 -6.24
C ALA A 47 -26.49 -4.98 -7.71
N ARG A 48 -26.48 -3.98 -8.60
CA ARG A 48 -26.27 -4.15 -10.03
C ARG A 48 -24.89 -4.71 -10.37
N LEU A 49 -23.85 -4.24 -9.68
CA LEU A 49 -22.47 -4.69 -9.91
C LEU A 49 -22.11 -6.00 -9.17
N SER A 50 -22.97 -6.46 -8.25
CA SER A 50 -22.76 -7.70 -7.47
C SER A 50 -23.76 -8.80 -7.84
N GLY A 51 -24.87 -8.48 -8.50
CA GLY A 51 -25.94 -9.41 -8.83
C GLY A 51 -25.58 -10.45 -9.90
N ASP A 52 -26.38 -11.51 -9.94
CA ASP A 52 -26.20 -12.65 -10.83
C ASP A 52 -26.72 -12.41 -12.25
N ARG A 53 -26.28 -13.22 -13.18
CA ARG A 53 -26.33 -13.03 -14.64
C ARG A 53 -27.68 -13.27 -15.33
N ASP A 54 -28.70 -13.77 -14.66
CA ASP A 54 -30.00 -14.02 -15.29
C ASP A 54 -30.75 -12.70 -15.61
N ASP A 55 -30.29 -11.61 -15.00
CA ASP A 55 -30.70 -10.26 -15.36
C ASP A 55 -29.62 -9.61 -16.27
N LYS A 56 -30.03 -9.18 -17.49
CA LYS A 56 -29.15 -8.53 -18.47
C LYS A 56 -28.49 -7.25 -17.96
N GLU A 57 -28.95 -6.71 -16.85
CA GLU A 57 -28.43 -5.51 -16.20
C GLU A 57 -27.39 -5.79 -15.12
N CYS A 58 -27.17 -7.07 -14.76
CA CYS A 58 -26.25 -7.45 -13.69
C CYS A 58 -24.87 -7.85 -14.20
N PHE A 59 -23.81 -7.29 -13.58
CA PHE A 59 -22.42 -7.45 -13.99
C PHE A 59 -21.56 -8.29 -13.02
N GLY A 60 -22.14 -8.79 -11.92
CA GLY A 60 -21.41 -9.45 -10.84
C GLY A 60 -20.47 -10.54 -11.32
N SER A 61 -20.95 -11.49 -12.12
CA SER A 61 -20.13 -12.61 -12.60
C SER A 61 -19.04 -12.21 -13.63
N VAL A 62 -19.19 -11.06 -14.29
CA VAL A 62 -18.14 -10.50 -15.17
C VAL A 62 -17.02 -9.94 -14.32
N ILE A 63 -17.39 -9.15 -13.31
CA ILE A 63 -16.44 -8.55 -12.36
C ILE A 63 -15.72 -9.62 -11.55
N ASP A 64 -16.45 -10.65 -11.08
CA ASP A 64 -15.85 -11.74 -10.30
C ASP A 64 -14.77 -12.50 -11.07
N ARG A 65 -14.99 -12.77 -12.35
CA ARG A 65 -13.95 -13.40 -13.20
C ARG A 65 -12.76 -12.48 -13.41
N ALA A 66 -13.00 -11.19 -13.66
CA ALA A 66 -11.94 -10.22 -13.80
C ALA A 66 -11.14 -10.05 -12.48
N ASN A 67 -11.81 -10.13 -11.34
CA ASN A 67 -11.19 -10.10 -10.02
C ASN A 67 -10.32 -11.33 -9.76
N LEU A 68 -10.79 -12.52 -10.15
CA LEU A 68 -9.99 -13.74 -10.05
C LEU A 68 -8.73 -13.65 -10.92
N GLU A 69 -8.85 -13.17 -12.17
CA GLU A 69 -7.69 -12.93 -13.02
C GLU A 69 -6.69 -11.93 -12.38
N ALA A 70 -7.18 -10.82 -11.86
CA ALA A 70 -6.33 -9.82 -11.20
C ALA A 70 -5.60 -10.44 -9.99
N VAL A 71 -6.31 -11.21 -9.15
CA VAL A 71 -5.72 -11.84 -7.96
C VAL A 71 -4.76 -12.97 -8.33
N ASP A 72 -5.03 -13.75 -9.38
CA ASP A 72 -4.10 -14.77 -9.88
C ASP A 72 -2.77 -14.15 -10.31
N ARG A 73 -2.80 -12.97 -10.94
CA ARG A 73 -1.57 -12.20 -11.26
C ARG A 73 -0.82 -11.75 -10.01
N VAL A 74 -1.53 -11.37 -8.93
CA VAL A 74 -0.92 -11.03 -7.63
C VAL A 74 -0.27 -12.25 -6.98
N ILE A 75 -0.99 -13.38 -6.91
CA ILE A 75 -0.50 -14.62 -6.28
C ILE A 75 0.68 -15.20 -7.06
N GLY A 76 0.62 -15.17 -8.39
CA GLY A 76 1.64 -15.67 -9.30
C GLY A 76 2.86 -14.74 -9.45
N ALA A 77 2.86 -13.55 -8.84
CA ALA A 77 3.96 -12.61 -8.96
C ALA A 77 5.25 -13.13 -8.30
N GLU A 78 6.38 -12.89 -8.96
CA GLU A 78 7.73 -13.26 -8.51
C GLU A 78 8.64 -12.01 -8.47
N PRO A 79 8.52 -11.17 -7.41
CA PRO A 79 9.35 -9.99 -7.25
C PRO A 79 10.79 -10.35 -6.88
N VAL A 80 11.74 -9.83 -7.65
CA VAL A 80 13.18 -10.07 -7.47
C VAL A 80 13.92 -8.73 -7.44
N TRP A 81 14.74 -8.51 -6.45
CA TRP A 81 15.68 -7.40 -6.44
C TRP A 81 16.81 -7.70 -7.42
N THR A 82 16.84 -6.99 -8.55
CA THR A 82 17.73 -7.31 -9.68
C THR A 82 18.85 -6.29 -9.88
N ASP A 83 18.69 -5.06 -9.42
CA ASP A 83 19.70 -4.00 -9.57
C ASP A 83 19.46 -2.87 -8.55
N VAL A 84 20.39 -1.93 -8.55
CA VAL A 84 20.26 -0.60 -7.97
C VAL A 84 20.51 0.42 -9.08
N ALA A 85 19.53 1.25 -9.38
CA ALA A 85 19.75 2.44 -10.21
C ALA A 85 20.53 3.46 -9.39
N LEU A 86 21.68 3.92 -9.91
CA LEU A 86 22.50 4.90 -9.20
C LEU A 86 21.84 6.28 -9.19
N HIS A 87 21.01 6.56 -10.19
CA HIS A 87 20.17 7.76 -10.23
C HIS A 87 18.78 7.38 -10.74
N ALA A 88 17.74 8.00 -10.20
CA ALA A 88 16.36 7.77 -10.63
C ALA A 88 16.17 8.03 -12.12
N ARG A 89 16.82 9.06 -12.67
CA ARG A 89 16.78 9.39 -14.10
C ARG A 89 17.31 8.28 -15.04
N ASP A 90 18.10 7.33 -14.51
CA ASP A 90 18.63 6.21 -15.31
C ASP A 90 17.54 5.18 -15.65
N VAL A 91 16.49 5.10 -14.85
CA VAL A 91 15.37 4.17 -14.98
C VAL A 91 14.02 4.88 -15.19
N LEU A 92 13.97 6.18 -14.93
CA LEU A 92 12.83 7.09 -15.10
C LEU A 92 13.28 8.30 -15.95
N PRO A 93 13.50 8.11 -17.27
CA PRO A 93 14.20 9.11 -18.11
C PRO A 93 13.47 10.44 -18.26
N ASP A 94 12.12 10.43 -18.11
CA ASP A 94 11.29 11.61 -18.38
C ASP A 94 11.10 12.51 -17.14
N LEU A 95 11.82 12.26 -16.03
CA LEU A 95 11.69 13.04 -14.81
C LEU A 95 12.01 14.54 -15.03
N GLY A 96 13.08 14.87 -15.76
CA GLY A 96 13.48 16.28 -15.94
C GLY A 96 13.62 17.02 -14.60
N ARG A 97 12.83 18.09 -14.39
CA ARG A 97 12.66 18.77 -13.09
C ARG A 97 11.37 18.35 -12.39
N THR A 98 11.06 17.08 -12.39
CA THR A 98 9.92 16.52 -11.66
C THR A 98 10.40 15.87 -10.37
N LEU A 99 9.75 16.17 -9.26
CA LEU A 99 9.88 15.45 -8.00
C LEU A 99 8.68 14.52 -7.86
N LEU A 100 8.95 13.23 -7.65
CA LEU A 100 7.89 12.28 -7.30
C LEU A 100 7.59 12.39 -5.81
N HIS A 101 6.34 12.11 -5.43
CA HIS A 101 5.87 12.16 -4.05
C HIS A 101 4.92 11.02 -3.73
N ALA A 102 4.72 10.71 -2.45
CA ALA A 102 3.75 9.73 -1.99
C ALA A 102 2.30 10.23 -2.17
N GLY A 103 1.39 9.28 -2.34
CA GLY A 103 -0.05 9.50 -2.38
C GLY A 103 -0.59 9.93 -3.74
N PRO A 104 -1.88 10.27 -3.79
CA PRO A 104 -2.52 10.79 -4.99
C PRO A 104 -1.98 12.18 -5.36
N PRO A 105 -2.23 12.67 -6.60
CA PRO A 105 -1.74 13.96 -7.08
C PRO A 105 -2.05 15.12 -6.13
N ILE A 106 -1.03 15.93 -5.83
CA ILE A 106 -1.19 17.09 -4.96
C ILE A 106 -0.25 18.22 -5.41
N GLY A 107 -0.76 19.44 -5.47
CA GLY A 107 0.05 20.62 -5.76
C GLY A 107 0.68 21.21 -4.50
N TRP A 108 1.77 21.98 -4.68
CA TRP A 108 2.56 22.61 -3.61
C TRP A 108 1.72 23.27 -2.52
N GLU A 109 0.70 24.06 -2.91
CA GLU A 109 -0.09 24.85 -1.97
C GLU A 109 -0.93 23.99 -0.99
N ARG A 110 -1.20 22.75 -1.35
CA ARG A 110 -1.96 21.81 -0.52
C ARG A 110 -1.08 20.84 0.27
N MET A 111 0.23 20.75 -0.04
CA MET A 111 1.14 19.80 0.61
C MET A 111 1.23 20.06 2.12
N CYS A 112 1.28 19.01 2.91
CA CYS A 112 1.50 19.04 4.35
C CYS A 112 2.96 19.43 4.70
N GLY A 113 3.22 19.72 5.97
CA GLY A 113 4.55 20.13 6.45
C GLY A 113 5.68 19.16 6.07
N PRO A 114 5.61 17.87 6.42
CA PRO A 114 6.64 16.89 6.04
C PRO A 114 6.91 16.84 4.54
N MET A 115 5.87 16.90 3.71
CA MET A 115 6.03 16.85 2.25
C MET A 115 6.68 18.14 1.71
N ARG A 116 6.27 19.31 2.17
CA ARG A 116 6.92 20.57 1.80
C ARG A 116 8.40 20.61 2.18
N GLY A 117 8.73 20.18 3.40
CA GLY A 117 10.12 20.06 3.83
C GLY A 117 10.93 19.12 2.96
N ALA A 118 10.36 17.96 2.60
CA ALA A 118 11.00 16.98 1.73
C ALA A 118 11.23 17.52 0.30
N VAL A 119 10.26 18.27 -0.26
CA VAL A 119 10.42 18.97 -1.55
C VAL A 119 11.55 19.99 -1.49
N ILE A 120 11.60 20.85 -0.44
CA ILE A 120 12.68 21.82 -0.25
C ILE A 120 14.03 21.09 -0.19
N GLY A 121 14.12 20.02 0.60
CA GLY A 121 15.34 19.22 0.73
C GLY A 121 15.78 18.59 -0.58
N ALA A 122 14.85 18.05 -1.37
CA ALA A 122 15.16 17.49 -2.69
C ALA A 122 15.66 18.55 -3.68
N ILE A 123 15.08 19.74 -3.69
CA ILE A 123 15.53 20.87 -4.51
C ILE A 123 16.96 21.30 -4.14
N LEU A 124 17.27 21.33 -2.83
CA LEU A 124 18.62 21.62 -2.33
C LEU A 124 19.61 20.50 -2.68
N TYR A 125 19.19 19.24 -2.55
CA TYR A 125 20.00 18.06 -2.91
C TYR A 125 20.35 18.05 -4.39
N GLU A 126 19.42 18.38 -5.28
CA GLU A 126 19.64 18.51 -6.73
C GLU A 126 20.47 19.76 -7.09
N GLY A 127 20.69 20.68 -6.16
CA GLY A 127 21.39 21.94 -6.41
C GLY A 127 20.58 22.90 -7.29
N TRP A 128 19.25 22.74 -7.37
CA TRP A 128 18.38 23.65 -8.14
C TRP A 128 18.17 25.00 -7.43
N ALA A 129 18.40 25.02 -6.14
CA ALA A 129 18.43 26.25 -5.32
C ALA A 129 19.57 26.20 -4.30
N SER A 130 20.05 27.39 -3.89
CA SER A 130 21.18 27.53 -2.96
C SER A 130 20.75 27.82 -1.53
N SER A 131 19.46 27.98 -1.26
CA SER A 131 18.90 28.22 0.09
C SER A 131 17.47 27.70 0.19
N PRO A 132 16.98 27.39 1.41
CA PRO A 132 15.60 26.96 1.63
C PRO A 132 14.56 27.94 1.05
N ASP A 133 14.73 29.24 1.26
CA ASP A 133 13.81 30.26 0.75
C ASP A 133 13.73 30.26 -0.78
N ARG A 134 14.88 30.09 -1.46
CA ARG A 134 14.92 29.95 -2.93
C ARG A 134 14.31 28.64 -3.40
N ALA A 135 14.52 27.56 -2.64
CA ALA A 135 13.91 26.27 -2.93
C ALA A 135 12.38 26.31 -2.81
N GLU A 136 11.88 26.98 -1.76
CA GLU A 136 10.43 27.21 -1.62
C GLU A 136 9.86 28.07 -2.75
N ALA A 137 10.53 29.16 -3.10
CA ALA A 137 10.13 30.02 -4.22
C ALA A 137 10.10 29.23 -5.54
N LEU A 138 11.08 28.36 -5.78
CA LEU A 138 11.15 27.52 -6.95
C LEU A 138 10.03 26.45 -6.98
N ALA A 139 9.72 25.83 -5.82
CA ALA A 139 8.60 24.90 -5.71
C ALA A 139 7.26 25.57 -6.02
N ARG A 140 7.10 26.83 -5.61
CA ARG A 140 5.89 27.64 -5.81
C ARG A 140 5.76 28.19 -7.23
N SER A 141 6.86 28.39 -7.95
CA SER A 141 6.86 28.99 -9.28
C SER A 141 6.24 28.12 -10.37
N GLY A 142 6.13 26.78 -10.13
CA GLY A 142 5.70 25.80 -11.14
C GLY A 142 6.81 25.31 -12.07
N GLU A 143 8.06 25.79 -11.90
CA GLU A 143 9.21 25.27 -12.66
C GLU A 143 9.61 23.86 -12.26
N VAL A 144 9.32 23.46 -11.00
CA VAL A 144 9.40 22.09 -10.51
C VAL A 144 8.02 21.48 -10.60
N LYS A 145 7.93 20.33 -11.27
CA LYS A 145 6.70 19.55 -11.38
C LYS A 145 6.63 18.54 -10.24
N PHE A 146 5.41 18.16 -9.87
CA PHE A 146 5.14 17.14 -8.86
C PHE A 146 4.27 16.05 -9.46
N ALA A 147 4.61 14.79 -9.20
CA ALA A 147 3.84 13.63 -9.67
C ALA A 147 3.83 12.51 -8.62
N PRO A 148 2.75 11.71 -8.54
CA PRO A 148 2.70 10.54 -7.68
C PRO A 148 3.76 9.50 -8.06
N CYS A 149 4.46 8.92 -7.07
CA CYS A 149 5.37 7.79 -7.30
C CYS A 149 4.68 6.66 -8.06
N HIS A 150 3.45 6.34 -7.70
CA HIS A 150 2.67 5.25 -8.29
C HIS A 150 2.46 5.38 -9.81
N GLU A 151 2.43 6.58 -10.35
CA GLU A 151 2.28 6.83 -11.81
C GLU A 151 3.57 6.54 -12.59
N HIS A 152 4.69 6.40 -11.88
CA HIS A 152 6.02 6.14 -12.45
C HIS A 152 6.58 4.75 -12.07
N GLY A 153 5.73 3.80 -11.68
CA GLY A 153 6.19 2.49 -11.22
C GLY A 153 7.01 2.54 -9.92
N ALA A 154 6.93 3.65 -9.19
CA ALA A 154 7.69 3.87 -7.96
C ALA A 154 6.78 3.94 -6.73
N VAL A 155 7.38 3.81 -5.55
CA VAL A 155 6.74 3.99 -4.24
C VAL A 155 7.77 4.55 -3.26
N GLY A 156 7.32 5.38 -2.31
CA GLY A 156 8.21 5.92 -1.28
C GLY A 156 7.54 5.99 0.10
N PRO A 157 8.29 5.69 1.18
CA PRO A 157 7.78 5.81 2.55
C PRO A 157 7.60 7.27 2.95
N MET A 158 6.61 7.57 3.77
CA MET A 158 6.29 8.89 4.28
C MET A 158 6.09 9.91 3.14
N SER A 159 6.83 11.01 3.05
CA SER A 159 6.70 11.97 1.94
C SER A 159 6.98 11.37 0.56
N GLY A 160 7.72 10.24 0.51
CA GLY A 160 7.97 9.48 -0.71
C GLY A 160 8.78 10.22 -1.77
N ILE A 161 9.49 11.30 -1.40
CA ILE A 161 10.20 12.13 -2.36
C ILE A 161 11.29 11.36 -3.09
N ILE A 162 11.21 11.39 -4.43
CA ILE A 162 12.23 10.90 -5.34
C ILE A 162 12.59 12.04 -6.29
N SER A 163 13.89 12.37 -6.37
CA SER A 163 14.42 13.34 -7.32
C SER A 163 15.33 12.66 -8.35
N PRO A 164 15.63 13.29 -9.49
CA PRO A 164 16.37 12.65 -10.59
C PRO A 164 17.74 12.05 -10.23
N SER A 165 18.43 12.60 -9.24
CA SER A 165 19.76 12.11 -8.82
C SER A 165 19.72 11.10 -7.68
N MET A 166 18.57 10.84 -7.06
CA MET A 166 18.47 9.85 -5.98
C MET A 166 18.63 8.42 -6.50
N PRO A 167 19.38 7.55 -5.78
CA PRO A 167 19.46 6.13 -6.13
C PRO A 167 18.18 5.38 -5.74
N LEU A 168 17.85 4.34 -6.51
CA LEU A 168 16.66 3.53 -6.31
C LEU A 168 16.99 2.03 -6.28
N VAL A 169 16.32 1.27 -5.43
CA VAL A 169 16.22 -0.18 -5.59
C VAL A 169 15.40 -0.51 -6.83
N VAL A 170 15.79 -1.54 -7.58
CA VAL A 170 15.12 -1.99 -8.80
C VAL A 170 14.60 -3.40 -8.58
N VAL A 171 13.29 -3.54 -8.47
CA VAL A 171 12.61 -4.84 -8.32
C VAL A 171 11.90 -5.19 -9.62
N ARG A 172 12.22 -6.36 -10.17
CA ARG A 172 11.56 -6.93 -11.33
C ARG A 172 10.59 -8.03 -10.93
N ASN A 173 9.37 -7.95 -11.38
CA ASN A 173 8.46 -9.09 -11.34
C ASN A 173 8.80 -10.04 -12.50
N ARG A 174 9.37 -11.19 -12.23
CA ARG A 174 9.79 -12.15 -13.27
C ARG A 174 8.63 -12.72 -14.06
N THR A 175 7.47 -12.87 -13.44
CA THR A 175 6.28 -13.44 -14.07
C THR A 175 5.66 -12.46 -15.08
N ALA A 176 5.47 -11.19 -14.68
CA ALA A 176 4.82 -10.18 -15.52
C ALA A 176 5.82 -9.34 -16.34
N GLY A 177 7.10 -9.36 -15.97
CA GLY A 177 8.16 -8.62 -16.65
C GLY A 177 8.28 -7.14 -16.31
N ASN A 178 7.35 -6.60 -15.52
CA ASN A 178 7.35 -5.20 -15.09
C ASN A 178 8.36 -4.92 -13.96
N PHE A 179 8.67 -3.65 -13.76
CA PHE A 179 9.60 -3.16 -12.75
C PHE A 179 8.90 -2.26 -11.75
N ALA A 180 9.46 -2.21 -10.54
CA ALA A 180 9.10 -1.22 -9.54
C ALA A 180 10.34 -0.67 -8.84
N TYR A 181 10.22 0.56 -8.32
CA TYR A 181 11.32 1.33 -7.78
C TYR A 181 10.97 1.89 -6.40
N ALA A 182 11.95 1.98 -5.51
CA ALA A 182 11.81 2.70 -4.24
C ALA A 182 13.14 3.35 -3.85
N PRO A 183 13.12 4.51 -3.14
CA PRO A 183 14.33 5.10 -2.60
C PRO A 183 14.85 4.24 -1.44
N PHE A 184 16.15 4.35 -1.15
CA PHE A 184 16.73 3.72 0.03
C PHE A 184 16.18 4.35 1.32
N MET A 185 16.05 3.52 2.36
CA MET A 185 15.81 4.05 3.71
C MET A 185 17.02 4.86 4.16
N GLU A 186 16.77 6.10 4.57
CA GLU A 186 17.76 6.93 5.23
C GLU A 186 17.96 6.41 6.65
N SER A 187 19.20 6.26 7.09
CA SER A 187 19.52 5.71 8.40
C SER A 187 18.99 6.57 9.55
N GLY A 188 18.36 5.91 10.45
CA GLY A 188 18.16 6.15 11.86
C GLY A 188 18.03 7.57 12.38
N GLY A 189 16.84 7.92 12.78
CA GLY A 189 16.56 9.12 13.54
C GLY A 189 15.43 9.96 12.95
N PRO A 190 15.00 10.97 13.70
CA PRO A 190 13.90 11.83 13.27
C PRO A 190 14.29 12.77 12.12
N GLU A 191 15.56 13.11 11.98
CA GLU A 191 16.06 14.04 10.96
C GLU A 191 16.39 13.32 9.66
N THR A 192 15.37 13.04 8.85
CA THR A 192 15.51 12.45 7.51
C THR A 192 14.65 13.21 6.51
N LEU A 193 15.02 13.14 5.22
CA LEU A 193 14.29 13.83 4.15
C LEU A 193 12.83 13.37 4.07
N ARG A 194 12.58 12.06 4.25
CA ARG A 194 11.22 11.50 4.20
C ARG A 194 10.26 12.09 5.25
N PHE A 195 10.79 12.69 6.33
CA PHE A 195 10.03 13.45 7.32
C PHE A 195 10.14 14.97 7.14
N GLY A 196 10.71 15.42 6.03
CA GLY A 196 10.83 16.83 5.69
C GLY A 196 12.02 17.54 6.31
N ALA A 197 13.03 16.82 6.83
CA ALA A 197 14.29 17.43 7.27
C ALA A 197 15.22 17.68 6.07
N TYR A 198 15.93 18.82 6.10
CA TYR A 198 16.86 19.20 5.03
C TYR A 198 18.11 19.94 5.54
N SER A 199 18.53 19.64 6.78
CA SER A 199 19.81 20.13 7.31
C SER A 199 21.00 19.65 6.46
N GLN A 200 22.15 20.32 6.58
CA GLN A 200 23.35 19.87 5.88
C GLN A 200 23.69 18.39 6.19
N LYS A 201 23.49 17.97 7.43
CA LYS A 201 23.67 16.55 7.84
C LYS A 201 22.77 15.60 7.03
N VAL A 202 21.51 15.99 6.76
CA VAL A 202 20.58 15.17 5.94
C VAL A 202 21.07 15.11 4.50
N LEU A 203 21.44 16.24 3.92
CA LEU A 203 21.98 16.31 2.55
C LEU A 203 23.28 15.48 2.40
N ASP A 204 24.17 15.54 3.39
CA ASP A 204 25.40 14.73 3.41
C ASP A 204 25.09 13.24 3.53
N GLY A 205 24.06 12.87 4.31
CA GLY A 205 23.54 11.51 4.40
C GLY A 205 23.02 10.98 3.06
N LEU A 206 22.24 11.78 2.34
CA LEU A 206 21.74 11.43 1.01
C LEU A 206 22.89 11.25 0.00
N ARG A 207 23.88 12.12 0.04
CA ARG A 207 25.08 11.98 -0.80
C ARG A 207 25.90 10.74 -0.46
N TRP A 208 25.98 10.37 0.81
CA TRP A 208 26.63 9.13 1.22
C TRP A 208 25.87 7.90 0.70
N ILE A 209 24.52 7.94 0.71
CA ILE A 209 23.70 6.88 0.11
C ILE A 209 23.99 6.80 -1.40
N GLU A 210 24.00 7.93 -2.11
CA GLU A 210 24.29 8.01 -3.54
C GLU A 210 25.68 7.50 -3.89
N GLN A 211 26.71 7.96 -3.18
CA GLN A 211 28.10 7.76 -3.55
C GLN A 211 28.73 6.46 -2.99
N THR A 212 28.13 5.90 -1.93
CA THR A 212 28.71 4.75 -1.22
C THR A 212 27.74 3.59 -1.09
N VAL A 213 26.54 3.82 -0.52
CA VAL A 213 25.61 2.71 -0.21
C VAL A 213 25.08 2.09 -1.50
N ALA A 214 24.57 2.91 -2.41
CA ALA A 214 23.97 2.44 -3.65
C ALA A 214 24.97 1.69 -4.55
N PRO A 215 26.20 2.20 -4.84
CA PRO A 215 27.18 1.44 -5.60
C PRO A 215 27.60 0.14 -4.92
N THR A 216 27.72 0.13 -3.59
CA THR A 216 28.11 -1.07 -2.83
C THR A 216 27.02 -2.14 -2.91
N LEU A 217 25.76 -1.78 -2.70
CA LEU A 217 24.63 -2.70 -2.79
C LEU A 217 24.38 -3.15 -4.24
N ARG A 218 24.63 -2.27 -5.21
CA ARG A 218 24.60 -2.65 -6.64
C ARG A 218 25.59 -3.75 -6.95
N ALA A 219 26.80 -3.64 -6.40
CA ALA A 219 27.82 -4.68 -6.58
C ALA A 219 27.37 -6.02 -5.99
N ALA A 220 26.76 -6.03 -4.79
CA ALA A 220 26.21 -7.24 -4.18
C ALA A 220 25.13 -7.87 -5.04
N VAL A 221 24.13 -7.08 -5.48
CA VAL A 221 23.00 -7.59 -6.26
C VAL A 221 23.43 -8.11 -7.62
N ARG A 222 24.37 -7.42 -8.29
CA ARG A 222 24.90 -7.86 -9.58
C ARG A 222 25.84 -9.04 -9.49
N GLY A 223 26.42 -9.29 -8.32
CA GLY A 223 27.21 -10.48 -8.03
C GLY A 223 26.36 -11.76 -8.00
N ALA A 224 25.06 -11.64 -7.75
CA ALA A 224 24.10 -12.73 -7.76
C ALA A 224 23.41 -12.81 -9.14
N PRO A 225 23.70 -13.81 -9.99
CA PRO A 225 23.18 -13.88 -11.38
C PRO A 225 21.65 -13.85 -11.46
N ASP A 226 21.00 -14.44 -10.44
CA ASP A 226 19.54 -14.51 -10.36
C ASP A 226 18.91 -13.38 -9.54
N GLY A 227 19.71 -12.43 -9.03
CA GLY A 227 19.25 -11.43 -8.06
C GLY A 227 18.77 -12.06 -6.76
N LEU A 228 18.01 -11.29 -5.96
CA LEU A 228 17.44 -11.75 -4.69
C LEU A 228 15.93 -11.88 -4.79
N SER A 229 15.40 -13.11 -4.72
CA SER A 229 13.95 -13.33 -4.63
C SER A 229 13.41 -12.80 -3.31
N LEU A 230 12.40 -11.91 -3.37
CA LEU A 230 11.86 -11.23 -2.19
C LEU A 230 10.71 -11.99 -1.54
N LYS A 231 9.93 -12.75 -2.32
CA LYS A 231 8.78 -13.51 -1.82
C LYS A 231 9.13 -14.52 -0.71
N PRO A 232 10.21 -15.32 -0.80
CA PRO A 232 10.62 -16.21 0.29
C PRO A 232 11.06 -15.45 1.55
N ILE A 233 11.71 -14.28 1.40
CA ILE A 233 12.11 -13.45 2.54
C ILE A 233 10.88 -12.93 3.26
N ILE A 234 9.90 -12.41 2.53
CA ILE A 234 8.63 -11.92 3.07
C ILE A 234 7.91 -13.06 3.81
N ALA A 235 7.78 -14.24 3.18
CA ALA A 235 7.13 -15.39 3.80
C ALA A 235 7.83 -15.82 5.10
N GLN A 236 9.16 -15.88 5.10
CA GLN A 236 9.92 -16.21 6.31
C GLN A 236 9.80 -15.14 7.38
N ALA A 237 9.81 -13.86 7.02
CA ALA A 237 9.68 -12.74 7.94
C ALA A 237 8.32 -12.75 8.65
N LEU A 238 7.22 -13.06 7.94
CA LEU A 238 5.89 -13.28 8.53
C LEU A 238 5.93 -14.38 9.61
N HIS A 239 6.62 -15.49 9.36
CA HIS A 239 6.77 -16.57 10.34
C HIS A 239 7.67 -16.20 11.51
N MET A 240 8.49 -15.16 11.38
CA MET A 240 9.40 -14.66 12.41
C MET A 240 8.85 -13.45 13.18
N GLY A 241 7.62 -13.03 12.92
CA GLY A 241 6.94 -11.99 13.68
C GLY A 241 6.94 -10.60 13.05
N ASP A 242 7.28 -10.45 11.76
CA ASP A 242 7.08 -9.23 11.00
C ASP A 242 5.69 -9.20 10.35
N ASP A 243 5.18 -7.99 10.10
CA ASP A 243 4.05 -7.75 9.18
C ASP A 243 4.50 -7.22 7.81
N VAL A 244 5.79 -6.95 7.70
CA VAL A 244 6.51 -6.47 6.49
C VAL A 244 6.03 -5.09 6.00
N HIS A 245 5.37 -4.33 6.86
CA HIS A 245 5.08 -2.91 6.70
C HIS A 245 5.71 -2.11 7.84
N ASN A 246 5.10 -2.15 9.01
CA ASN A 246 5.52 -1.36 10.16
C ASN A 246 6.57 -2.08 11.03
N ARG A 247 6.75 -3.38 10.80
CA ARG A 247 7.80 -4.21 11.39
C ARG A 247 8.50 -5.01 10.29
N ASN A 248 9.79 -4.74 10.12
CA ASN A 248 10.66 -5.36 9.10
C ASN A 248 11.95 -5.93 9.72
N THR A 249 11.98 -6.15 11.04
CA THR A 249 13.18 -6.57 11.78
C THR A 249 13.72 -7.90 11.25
N ALA A 250 12.87 -8.91 11.12
CA ALA A 250 13.28 -10.22 10.63
C ALA A 250 13.70 -10.17 9.16
N ALA A 251 12.94 -9.45 8.32
CA ALA A 251 13.26 -9.27 6.92
C ALA A 251 14.61 -8.55 6.71
N SER A 252 14.88 -7.49 7.49
CA SER A 252 16.15 -6.76 7.46
C SER A 252 17.34 -7.64 7.91
N LEU A 253 17.16 -8.50 8.91
CA LEU A 253 18.19 -9.46 9.33
C LEU A 253 18.48 -10.54 8.28
N ILE A 254 17.44 -11.05 7.60
CA ILE A 254 17.61 -12.01 6.49
C ILE A 254 18.35 -11.35 5.34
N LEU A 255 17.95 -10.12 4.99
CA LEU A 255 18.64 -9.31 3.97
C LEU A 255 20.10 -9.06 4.33
N LEU A 256 20.38 -8.62 5.57
CA LEU A 256 21.74 -8.37 6.05
C LEU A 256 22.63 -9.59 5.86
N ARG A 257 22.14 -10.78 6.21
CA ARG A 257 22.88 -12.04 6.05
C ARG A 257 23.23 -12.31 4.58
N TRP A 258 22.28 -12.09 3.68
CA TRP A 258 22.50 -12.28 2.25
C TRP A 258 23.50 -11.26 1.70
N VAL A 259 23.30 -9.95 1.98
CA VAL A 259 24.19 -8.87 1.53
C VAL A 259 25.61 -9.08 2.03
N ALA A 260 25.79 -9.52 3.29
CA ALA A 260 27.12 -9.77 3.85
C ALA A 260 27.89 -10.86 3.09
N CYS A 261 27.20 -11.94 2.67
CA CYS A 261 27.82 -13.01 1.87
C CYS A 261 28.25 -12.49 0.48
N GLU A 262 27.38 -11.76 -0.21
CA GLU A 262 27.68 -11.22 -1.55
C GLU A 262 28.82 -10.19 -1.51
N LEU A 263 28.84 -9.30 -0.52
CA LEU A 263 29.90 -8.31 -0.36
C LEU A 263 31.24 -8.93 0.04
N ALA A 264 31.22 -10.03 0.84
CA ALA A 264 32.44 -10.75 1.18
C ALA A 264 33.08 -11.41 -0.04
N ALA A 265 32.30 -11.84 -1.02
CA ALA A 265 32.79 -12.41 -2.28
C ALA A 265 33.24 -11.33 -3.29
N GLY A 266 32.77 -10.08 -3.15
CA GLY A 266 32.88 -9.05 -4.19
C GLY A 266 34.19 -8.25 -4.25
N GLY A 267 35.12 -8.42 -3.31
CA GLY A 267 36.44 -7.75 -3.33
C GLY A 267 36.44 -6.24 -3.06
N LEU A 268 35.33 -5.68 -2.53
CA LEU A 268 35.26 -4.28 -2.12
C LEU A 268 36.09 -3.99 -0.87
N GLY A 269 36.45 -2.71 -0.66
CA GLY A 269 37.24 -2.28 0.50
C GLY A 269 36.51 -2.59 1.82
N ARG A 270 37.22 -3.22 2.76
CA ARG A 270 36.69 -3.69 4.05
C ARG A 270 35.94 -2.61 4.83
N GLU A 271 36.46 -1.38 4.85
CA GLU A 271 35.84 -0.26 5.58
C GLU A 271 34.49 0.12 4.98
N THR A 272 34.41 0.23 3.65
CA THR A 272 33.15 0.52 2.93
C THR A 272 32.11 -0.55 3.20
N VAL A 273 32.50 -1.83 3.08
CA VAL A 273 31.62 -2.97 3.37
C VAL A 273 31.10 -2.91 4.82
N ALA A 274 32.00 -2.69 5.79
CA ALA A 274 31.62 -2.62 7.21
C ALA A 274 30.59 -1.52 7.48
N ARG A 275 30.77 -0.31 6.91
CA ARG A 275 29.86 0.83 7.09
C ARG A 275 28.49 0.57 6.47
N VAL A 276 28.44 -0.08 5.29
CA VAL A 276 27.14 -0.41 4.64
C VAL A 276 26.40 -1.50 5.42
N LEU A 277 27.12 -2.54 5.90
CA LEU A 277 26.51 -3.56 6.75
C LEU A 277 26.03 -2.98 8.09
N GLU A 278 26.76 -2.01 8.64
CA GLU A 278 26.35 -1.31 9.85
C GLU A 278 25.07 -0.48 9.66
N LEU A 279 24.90 0.16 8.51
CA LEU A 279 23.66 0.85 8.14
C LEU A 279 22.47 -0.11 8.20
N ILE A 280 22.58 -1.26 7.50
CA ILE A 280 21.49 -2.25 7.46
C ILE A 280 21.23 -2.84 8.86
N ARG A 281 22.28 -3.14 9.62
CA ARG A 281 22.21 -3.72 10.97
C ARG A 281 21.49 -2.80 11.96
N ASN A 282 21.64 -1.49 11.82
CA ASN A 282 21.13 -0.49 12.74
C ASN A 282 19.76 0.06 12.33
N ASP A 283 19.19 -0.39 11.20
CA ASP A 283 17.88 0.03 10.72
C ASP A 283 16.95 -1.17 10.53
N ASP A 284 16.12 -1.43 11.52
CA ASP A 284 15.10 -2.49 11.49
C ASP A 284 14.11 -2.32 10.33
N MET A 285 14.00 -1.11 9.77
CA MET A 285 13.09 -0.79 8.67
C MET A 285 13.77 -0.84 7.29
N PHE A 286 15.06 -1.21 7.20
CA PHE A 286 15.82 -1.15 5.94
C PHE A 286 15.17 -1.96 4.81
N PHE A 287 14.55 -3.11 5.14
CA PHE A 287 13.85 -3.93 4.15
C PHE A 287 12.57 -3.28 3.60
N LEU A 288 12.01 -2.25 4.24
CA LEU A 288 10.74 -1.65 3.83
C LEU A 288 10.77 -1.16 2.37
N SER A 289 11.86 -0.55 1.90
CA SER A 289 11.97 -0.13 0.51
C SER A 289 11.83 -1.30 -0.48
N LEU A 290 12.45 -2.44 -0.16
CA LEU A 290 12.34 -3.67 -0.96
C LEU A 290 10.95 -4.29 -0.87
N SER A 291 10.35 -4.32 0.33
CA SER A 291 8.97 -4.78 0.54
C SER A 291 7.99 -3.96 -0.28
N MET A 292 8.07 -2.62 -0.20
CA MET A 292 7.21 -1.72 -0.96
C MET A 292 7.37 -1.90 -2.47
N ALA A 293 8.61 -1.96 -2.98
CA ALA A 293 8.86 -2.19 -4.41
C ALA A 293 8.39 -3.58 -4.86
N ALA A 294 8.55 -4.62 -4.03
CA ALA A 294 8.01 -5.95 -4.31
C ALA A 294 6.49 -5.93 -4.41
N CYS A 295 5.80 -5.31 -3.45
CA CYS A 295 4.35 -5.15 -3.49
C CYS A 295 3.90 -4.30 -4.69
N LYS A 296 4.61 -3.22 -5.01
CA LYS A 296 4.31 -2.36 -6.17
C LYS A 296 4.40 -3.15 -7.48
N SER A 297 5.51 -3.88 -7.71
CA SER A 297 5.65 -4.69 -8.93
C SER A 297 4.60 -5.80 -9.03
N THR A 298 4.17 -6.34 -7.90
CA THR A 298 3.11 -7.34 -7.79
C THR A 298 1.75 -6.74 -8.16
N MET A 299 1.39 -5.61 -7.55
CA MET A 299 0.08 -4.98 -7.74
C MET A 299 -0.06 -4.33 -9.12
N ASP A 300 1.03 -3.80 -9.69
CA ASP A 300 1.02 -3.28 -11.07
C ASP A 300 0.77 -4.36 -12.11
N ALA A 301 1.19 -5.61 -11.87
CA ALA A 301 0.87 -6.73 -12.74
C ALA A 301 -0.65 -7.04 -12.79
N ALA A 302 -1.36 -6.72 -11.72
CA ALA A 302 -2.81 -6.87 -11.63
C ALA A 302 -3.58 -5.62 -12.07
N HIS A 303 -2.88 -4.50 -12.36
CA HIS A 303 -3.51 -3.27 -12.85
C HIS A 303 -3.88 -3.42 -14.33
N GLY A 304 -4.99 -2.80 -14.75
CA GLY A 304 -5.43 -2.81 -16.14
C GLY A 304 -6.23 -4.06 -16.57
N VAL A 305 -6.67 -4.91 -15.64
CA VAL A 305 -7.60 -6.02 -15.95
C VAL A 305 -9.00 -5.42 -16.15
N PRO A 306 -9.57 -5.48 -17.39
CA PRO A 306 -10.86 -4.87 -17.66
C PRO A 306 -11.97 -5.43 -16.77
N ASN A 307 -12.86 -4.57 -16.31
CA ASN A 307 -13.98 -4.88 -15.40
C ASN A 307 -13.59 -5.32 -13.99
N SER A 308 -12.31 -5.39 -13.62
CA SER A 308 -11.93 -5.75 -12.26
C SER A 308 -12.15 -4.60 -11.28
N SER A 309 -12.78 -4.90 -10.15
CA SER A 309 -12.98 -3.99 -9.01
C SER A 309 -11.88 -4.10 -7.96
N VAL A 310 -10.81 -4.85 -8.22
CA VAL A 310 -9.68 -5.03 -7.30
C VAL A 310 -8.89 -3.74 -7.18
N VAL A 311 -8.65 -3.31 -5.92
CA VAL A 311 -7.76 -2.18 -5.61
C VAL A 311 -6.32 -2.58 -5.87
N THR A 312 -5.60 -1.81 -6.68
CA THR A 312 -4.20 -2.06 -7.06
C THR A 312 -3.21 -1.08 -6.46
N ALA A 313 -3.70 0.01 -5.88
CA ALA A 313 -2.89 0.92 -5.08
C ALA A 313 -3.73 1.56 -3.97
N MET A 314 -3.14 1.72 -2.80
CA MET A 314 -3.57 2.63 -1.74
C MET A 314 -2.37 3.49 -1.35
N ALA A 315 -2.55 4.81 -1.36
CA ALA A 315 -1.47 5.74 -1.11
C ALA A 315 -1.97 7.01 -0.42
N ARG A 316 -1.13 7.71 0.33
CA ARG A 316 -1.51 8.84 1.18
C ARG A 316 -0.50 9.97 1.05
N ASN A 317 -0.97 11.20 0.88
CA ASN A 317 -0.11 12.38 0.72
C ASN A 317 -0.09 13.32 1.95
N GLY A 318 -0.68 12.89 3.08
CA GLY A 318 -0.77 13.71 4.29
C GLY A 318 -1.95 14.69 4.29
N VAL A 319 -2.79 14.65 3.26
CA VAL A 319 -4.03 15.44 3.10
C VAL A 319 -5.16 14.55 2.63
N GLU A 320 -4.88 13.69 1.65
CA GLU A 320 -5.81 12.76 1.04
C GLU A 320 -5.23 11.35 1.02
N VAL A 321 -6.11 10.37 1.12
CA VAL A 321 -5.88 8.99 0.74
C VAL A 321 -6.43 8.81 -0.67
N GLY A 322 -5.69 8.10 -1.52
CA GLY A 322 -6.14 7.72 -2.85
C GLY A 322 -6.06 6.22 -3.07
N ILE A 323 -7.00 5.69 -3.83
CA ILE A 323 -6.93 4.33 -4.35
C ILE A 323 -6.92 4.32 -5.87
N ARG A 324 -6.30 3.29 -6.45
CA ARG A 324 -6.43 2.95 -7.87
C ARG A 324 -7.09 1.57 -7.99
N VAL A 325 -7.91 1.40 -9.02
CA VAL A 325 -8.69 0.17 -9.22
C VAL A 325 -8.31 -0.44 -10.56
N SER A 326 -8.11 -1.74 -10.60
CA SER A 326 -7.58 -2.48 -11.73
C SER A 326 -8.31 -2.16 -13.06
N GLY A 327 -9.64 -2.22 -13.06
CA GLY A 327 -10.47 -2.01 -14.27
C GLY A 327 -10.74 -0.53 -14.62
N LEU A 328 -10.17 0.43 -13.89
CA LEU A 328 -10.48 1.86 -14.05
C LEU A 328 -9.31 2.71 -14.57
N GLY A 329 -8.26 2.06 -15.09
CA GLY A 329 -7.09 2.74 -15.66
C GLY A 329 -6.34 3.60 -14.65
N GLU A 330 -5.76 4.72 -15.11
CA GLU A 330 -4.86 5.54 -14.31
C GLU A 330 -5.56 6.45 -13.28
N ARG A 331 -6.87 6.33 -13.12
CA ARG A 331 -7.67 7.21 -12.26
C ARG A 331 -7.38 7.00 -10.78
N TRP A 332 -7.32 8.10 -10.05
CA TRP A 332 -7.31 8.12 -8.59
C TRP A 332 -8.72 8.42 -8.05
N PHE A 333 -9.09 7.71 -6.99
CA PHE A 333 -10.31 7.94 -6.22
C PHE A 333 -9.89 8.34 -4.82
N THR A 334 -10.22 9.55 -4.39
CA THR A 334 -9.65 10.16 -3.18
C THR A 334 -10.68 10.42 -2.11
N GLY A 335 -10.20 10.48 -0.87
CA GLY A 335 -10.93 10.92 0.31
C GLY A 335 -9.97 11.53 1.33
N PRO A 336 -10.46 12.18 2.39
CA PRO A 336 -9.61 12.85 3.38
C PRO A 336 -8.74 11.83 4.13
N ALA A 337 -7.48 12.20 4.39
CA ALA A 337 -6.60 11.42 5.25
C ALA A 337 -6.91 11.67 6.73
N ASP A 338 -7.07 10.60 7.50
CA ASP A 338 -7.24 10.64 8.95
C ASP A 338 -5.89 10.65 9.68
N ILE A 339 -5.86 11.12 10.93
CA ILE A 339 -4.73 10.98 11.84
C ILE A 339 -4.69 9.52 12.36
N PRO A 340 -3.51 8.86 12.34
CA PRO A 340 -3.36 7.51 12.89
C PRO A 340 -3.75 7.45 14.37
N LYS A 341 -4.65 6.55 14.73
CA LYS A 341 -5.09 6.33 16.11
C LYS A 341 -4.24 5.23 16.76
N GLY A 342 -3.45 5.62 17.75
CA GLY A 342 -2.55 4.67 18.41
C GLY A 342 -1.76 5.29 19.54
N LEU A 343 -0.49 4.92 19.67
CA LEU A 343 0.39 5.37 20.74
C LEU A 343 1.33 6.48 20.24
N TYR A 344 1.49 7.48 21.10
CA TYR A 344 2.44 8.57 20.88
C TYR A 344 3.69 8.36 21.73
N LEU A 345 4.84 8.76 21.20
CA LEU A 345 6.09 8.83 21.97
C LEU A 345 5.98 9.90 23.07
N PRO A 346 6.75 9.76 24.17
CA PRO A 346 6.71 10.72 25.27
C PRO A 346 6.90 12.16 24.81
N GLY A 347 6.01 13.06 25.24
CA GLY A 347 6.04 14.48 24.90
C GLY A 347 5.25 14.88 23.66
N PHE A 348 4.61 13.92 22.95
CA PHE A 348 3.77 14.16 21.80
C PHE A 348 2.32 13.75 22.02
N SER A 349 1.43 14.30 21.22
CA SER A 349 -0.01 14.08 21.25
C SER A 349 -0.61 14.10 19.85
N GLU A 350 -1.91 13.84 19.72
CA GLU A 350 -2.65 13.96 18.45
C GLU A 350 -2.55 15.37 17.85
N ALA A 351 -2.44 16.41 18.68
CA ALA A 351 -2.29 17.79 18.23
C ALA A 351 -1.00 18.05 17.43
N ASP A 352 0.01 17.20 17.62
CA ASP A 352 1.30 17.28 16.93
C ASP A 352 1.34 16.43 15.65
N ALA A 353 0.33 15.57 15.47
CA ALA A 353 0.30 14.59 14.40
C ALA A 353 -0.04 15.20 13.03
N ASN A 354 0.60 14.67 12.00
CA ASN A 354 0.20 14.86 10.61
C ASN A 354 -0.82 13.78 10.23
N PRO A 355 -1.85 14.09 9.42
CA PRO A 355 -2.65 13.05 8.81
C PRO A 355 -1.79 12.03 8.05
N ASP A 356 -2.29 10.82 7.87
CA ASP A 356 -1.52 9.69 7.33
C ASP A 356 -0.87 10.01 5.99
N ILE A 357 0.40 9.59 5.83
CA ILE A 357 1.25 9.92 4.69
C ILE A 357 2.16 8.74 4.33
N GLY A 358 2.31 8.48 3.02
CA GLY A 358 3.22 7.46 2.49
C GLY A 358 2.57 6.53 1.48
N ASP A 359 3.39 5.90 0.63
CA ASP A 359 2.95 4.85 -0.29
C ASP A 359 3.00 3.46 0.35
N SER A 360 3.45 3.37 1.59
CA SER A 360 3.67 2.07 2.25
C SER A 360 2.40 1.22 2.40
N ALA A 361 1.18 1.79 2.29
CA ALA A 361 -0.06 1.01 2.20
C ALA A 361 -0.17 0.12 0.94
N ILE A 362 0.81 0.20 0.03
CA ILE A 362 0.95 -0.79 -1.04
C ILE A 362 1.19 -2.19 -0.45
N THR A 363 1.75 -2.30 0.76
CA THR A 363 1.90 -3.57 1.46
C THR A 363 0.55 -4.15 1.86
N GLU A 364 -0.37 -3.36 2.42
CA GLU A 364 -1.75 -3.78 2.70
C GLU A 364 -2.50 -4.12 1.43
N THR A 365 -2.28 -3.33 0.36
CA THR A 365 -2.89 -3.62 -0.95
C THR A 365 -2.49 -5.01 -1.46
N ALA A 366 -1.24 -5.44 -1.18
CA ALA A 366 -0.70 -6.76 -1.52
C ALA A 366 -1.00 -7.86 -0.47
N GLY A 367 -1.73 -7.56 0.59
CA GLY A 367 -2.12 -8.51 1.63
C GLY A 367 -1.13 -8.68 2.78
N LEU A 368 -0.23 -7.71 2.97
CA LEU A 368 0.74 -7.61 4.08
C LEU A 368 0.33 -6.51 5.06
N GLY A 369 1.23 -6.07 5.93
CA GLY A 369 0.95 -5.03 6.91
C GLY A 369 -0.23 -5.39 7.80
N ALA A 370 -1.23 -4.52 7.91
CA ALA A 370 -2.42 -4.77 8.74
C ALA A 370 -3.24 -5.99 8.28
N PHE A 371 -3.17 -6.38 7.00
CA PHE A 371 -3.80 -7.61 6.49
C PHE A 371 -3.11 -8.88 7.01
N ALA A 372 -1.83 -8.80 7.29
CA ALA A 372 -1.02 -9.87 7.87
C ALA A 372 -0.62 -9.62 9.33
N MET A 373 -1.25 -8.68 10.04
CA MET A 373 -0.88 -8.28 11.40
C MET A 373 -0.94 -9.42 12.42
N ALA A 374 -1.73 -10.47 12.16
CA ALA A 374 -1.72 -11.70 12.95
C ALA A 374 -0.35 -12.41 12.95
N ALA A 375 0.51 -12.18 11.97
CA ALA A 375 1.91 -12.65 12.00
C ALA A 375 2.76 -11.89 13.01
N ALA A 376 2.40 -10.64 13.32
CA ALA A 376 3.15 -9.73 14.17
C ALA A 376 2.32 -9.19 15.35
N PRO A 377 1.78 -10.05 16.25
CA PRO A 377 0.92 -9.59 17.34
C PRO A 377 1.63 -8.63 18.31
N ALA A 378 2.96 -8.60 18.33
CA ALA A 378 3.74 -7.62 19.09
C ALA A 378 3.56 -6.18 18.58
N MET A 379 3.07 -5.98 17.35
CA MET A 379 2.81 -4.64 16.80
C MET A 379 1.83 -3.81 17.64
N VAL A 380 0.93 -4.44 18.38
CA VAL A 380 0.02 -3.73 19.29
C VAL A 380 0.73 -2.94 20.38
N GLN A 381 2.00 -3.25 20.67
CA GLN A 381 2.83 -2.46 21.58
C GLN A 381 3.19 -1.08 21.00
N PHE A 382 3.14 -0.93 19.68
CA PHE A 382 3.42 0.32 18.99
C PHE A 382 2.16 1.03 18.53
N VAL A 383 1.17 0.29 18.04
CA VAL A 383 -0.08 0.88 17.53
C VAL A 383 -1.20 0.95 18.58
N GLY A 384 -0.99 0.42 19.77
CA GLY A 384 -2.00 0.30 20.80
C GLY A 384 -2.93 -0.90 20.61
N GLY A 385 -3.61 -1.32 21.67
CA GLY A 385 -4.53 -2.46 21.65
C GLY A 385 -3.99 -3.72 22.36
N LYS A 386 -4.56 -4.86 22.01
CA LYS A 386 -4.22 -6.19 22.55
C LYS A 386 -3.75 -7.12 21.45
N PRO A 387 -2.99 -8.19 21.73
CA PRO A 387 -2.60 -9.18 20.72
C PRO A 387 -3.78 -9.78 19.94
N SER A 388 -4.96 -9.92 20.58
CA SER A 388 -6.20 -10.34 19.92
C SER A 388 -6.68 -9.35 18.84
N ASP A 389 -6.34 -8.07 18.94
CA ASP A 389 -6.70 -7.08 17.91
C ASP A 389 -5.92 -7.32 16.64
N ALA A 390 -4.65 -7.75 16.73
CA ALA A 390 -3.86 -8.11 15.54
C ALA A 390 -4.50 -9.27 14.75
N LEU A 391 -5.00 -10.30 15.47
CA LEU A 391 -5.72 -11.42 14.85
C LEU A 391 -7.05 -10.94 14.24
N ARG A 392 -7.77 -10.07 14.95
CA ARG A 392 -9.04 -9.51 14.49
C ARG A 392 -8.87 -8.70 13.21
N TYR A 393 -7.85 -7.84 13.11
CA TYR A 393 -7.60 -7.06 11.89
C TYR A 393 -7.39 -7.98 10.68
N SER A 394 -6.50 -8.97 10.76
CA SER A 394 -6.28 -9.90 9.65
C SER A 394 -7.54 -10.72 9.29
N THR A 395 -8.38 -11.05 10.27
CA THR A 395 -9.63 -11.77 10.04
C THR A 395 -10.69 -10.88 9.41
N GLU A 396 -10.80 -9.62 9.84
CA GLU A 396 -11.71 -8.62 9.28
C GLU A 396 -11.39 -8.35 7.81
N MET A 397 -10.11 -8.18 7.47
CA MET A 397 -9.68 -7.91 6.09
C MET A 397 -10.02 -9.02 5.11
N LYS A 398 -10.27 -10.24 5.59
CA LYS A 398 -10.77 -11.34 4.76
C LYS A 398 -12.13 -11.02 4.14
N GLN A 399 -13.01 -10.29 4.82
CA GLN A 399 -14.38 -10.02 4.36
C GLN A 399 -14.38 -9.20 3.07
N ILE A 400 -13.43 -8.27 2.95
CA ILE A 400 -13.29 -7.36 1.81
C ILE A 400 -12.35 -7.87 0.71
N SER A 401 -11.76 -9.07 0.89
CA SER A 401 -10.75 -9.63 -0.02
C SER A 401 -11.34 -10.71 -0.92
N VAL A 402 -10.90 -10.75 -2.17
CA VAL A 402 -11.34 -11.73 -3.18
C VAL A 402 -10.80 -13.13 -2.87
N ALA A 403 -9.53 -13.22 -2.44
CA ALA A 403 -8.86 -14.50 -2.23
C ALA A 403 -7.87 -14.46 -1.06
N ARG A 404 -7.06 -15.51 -0.95
CA ARG A 404 -5.96 -15.64 -0.01
C ARG A 404 -4.68 -16.00 -0.75
N ASN A 405 -3.56 -15.43 -0.35
CA ASN A 405 -2.26 -15.71 -0.94
C ASN A 405 -1.58 -16.90 -0.24
N PRO A 406 -1.51 -18.10 -0.86
CA PRO A 406 -0.92 -19.28 -0.22
C PRO A 406 0.60 -19.15 0.01
N GLY A 407 1.26 -18.19 -0.63
CA GLY A 407 2.68 -17.88 -0.39
C GLY A 407 2.94 -17.15 0.93
N PHE A 408 1.90 -16.60 1.56
CA PHE A 408 2.00 -15.83 2.80
C PHE A 408 1.04 -16.38 3.85
N THR A 409 1.54 -17.14 4.80
CA THR A 409 0.73 -17.79 5.84
C THR A 409 0.98 -17.16 7.21
N LEU A 410 -0.06 -17.14 8.05
CA LEU A 410 -0.13 -16.45 9.33
C LEU A 410 -0.08 -17.47 10.48
N PRO A 411 1.07 -17.66 11.16
CA PRO A 411 1.23 -18.70 12.19
C PRO A 411 0.19 -18.63 13.31
N ALA A 412 -0.12 -17.43 13.82
CA ALA A 412 -1.08 -17.25 14.90
C ALA A 412 -2.56 -17.50 14.49
N LEU A 413 -2.82 -17.75 13.20
CA LEU A 413 -4.11 -18.18 12.67
C LEU A 413 -4.00 -19.58 12.02
N ASP A 414 -3.28 -20.50 12.66
CA ASP A 414 -3.09 -21.88 12.20
C ASP A 414 -2.57 -21.98 10.75
N PHE A 415 -1.64 -21.08 10.39
CA PHE A 415 -1.07 -20.96 9.05
C PHE A 415 -2.09 -20.70 7.92
N VAL A 416 -3.22 -20.09 8.27
CA VAL A 416 -4.15 -19.62 7.25
C VAL A 416 -3.44 -18.60 6.36
N ALA A 417 -3.69 -18.67 5.05
CA ALA A 417 -3.11 -17.76 4.07
C ALA A 417 -3.66 -16.33 4.24
N ALA A 418 -2.79 -15.34 4.06
CA ALA A 418 -3.13 -13.91 4.19
C ALA A 418 -4.18 -13.50 3.14
N PRO A 419 -5.17 -12.64 3.50
CA PRO A 419 -6.17 -12.14 2.56
C PRO A 419 -5.53 -11.22 1.51
N VAL A 420 -6.02 -11.29 0.27
CA VAL A 420 -5.50 -10.50 -0.85
C VAL A 420 -6.59 -10.16 -1.87
N GLY A 421 -6.43 -9.02 -2.57
CA GLY A 421 -7.38 -8.54 -3.56
C GLY A 421 -8.56 -7.80 -2.93
N ILE A 422 -8.35 -6.58 -2.46
CA ILE A 422 -9.41 -5.71 -1.92
C ILE A 422 -10.42 -5.43 -3.02
N ASP A 423 -11.67 -5.85 -2.84
CA ASP A 423 -12.77 -5.60 -3.78
C ASP A 423 -13.57 -4.37 -3.33
N VAL A 424 -13.63 -3.35 -4.18
CA VAL A 424 -14.41 -2.11 -3.94
C VAL A 424 -15.85 -2.42 -3.53
N ARG A 425 -16.49 -3.43 -4.16
CA ARG A 425 -17.88 -3.82 -3.89
C ARG A 425 -18.01 -4.39 -2.48
N ARG A 426 -17.10 -5.29 -2.08
CA ARG A 426 -17.10 -5.93 -0.75
C ARG A 426 -16.86 -4.93 0.37
N VAL A 427 -15.99 -3.92 0.15
CA VAL A 427 -15.76 -2.84 1.12
C VAL A 427 -17.06 -2.08 1.40
N LEU A 428 -17.86 -1.81 0.37
CA LEU A 428 -19.11 -1.06 0.51
C LEU A 428 -20.26 -1.92 1.01
N ASP A 429 -20.29 -3.19 0.64
CA ASP A 429 -21.32 -4.15 1.07
C ASP A 429 -21.17 -4.50 2.55
N ASP A 430 -19.97 -4.84 2.98
CA ASP A 430 -19.68 -5.21 4.38
C ASP A 430 -19.54 -3.97 5.30
N GLY A 431 -19.22 -2.80 4.73
CA GLY A 431 -18.89 -1.59 5.48
C GLY A 431 -17.50 -1.62 6.15
N SER A 432 -16.78 -2.72 6.03
CA SER A 432 -15.43 -2.86 6.55
C SER A 432 -14.42 -2.13 5.66
N ARG A 433 -13.77 -1.12 6.21
CA ARG A 433 -12.75 -0.34 5.50
C ARG A 433 -11.37 -1.01 5.63
N PRO A 434 -10.55 -1.02 4.57
CA PRO A 434 -9.18 -1.49 4.66
C PRO A 434 -8.43 -0.84 5.83
N VAL A 435 -7.85 -1.69 6.67
CA VAL A 435 -7.02 -1.28 7.81
C VAL A 435 -5.59 -1.08 7.33
N ILE A 436 -4.95 -0.02 7.79
CA ILE A 436 -3.55 0.30 7.54
C ILE A 436 -2.89 0.53 8.88
N ASN A 437 -1.82 -0.19 9.18
CA ASN A 437 -0.98 0.15 10.31
C ASN A 437 0.15 1.07 9.81
N THR A 438 0.42 2.16 10.51
CA THR A 438 1.32 3.19 10.01
C THR A 438 2.03 3.93 11.14
N ALA A 439 3.22 4.45 10.84
CA ALA A 439 3.88 5.41 11.71
C ALA A 439 3.18 6.76 11.64
N THR A 440 3.15 7.48 12.76
CA THR A 440 2.60 8.84 12.82
C THR A 440 3.74 9.86 12.70
N ALA A 441 3.74 10.63 11.61
CA ALA A 441 4.67 11.73 11.42
C ALA A 441 4.23 12.98 12.21
N HIS A 442 5.18 13.78 12.65
CA HIS A 442 4.90 15.10 13.18
C HIS A 442 4.41 16.03 12.05
N ARG A 443 3.46 16.94 12.34
CA ARG A 443 2.93 17.91 11.36
C ARG A 443 3.94 18.96 10.89
N GLU A 444 4.93 19.27 11.72
CA GLU A 444 6.04 20.17 11.35
C GLU A 444 7.15 19.37 10.67
N PRO A 445 7.77 19.93 9.61
CA PRO A 445 8.83 19.23 8.88
C PRO A 445 10.06 18.94 9.77
N GLY A 446 10.69 17.80 9.54
CA GLY A 446 11.96 17.44 10.18
C GLY A 446 11.89 16.95 11.63
N ARG A 447 10.70 16.79 12.19
CA ARG A 447 10.49 16.31 13.57
C ARG A 447 10.38 14.79 13.69
N GLY A 448 10.25 14.10 12.57
CA GLY A 448 10.27 12.64 12.49
C GLY A 448 8.99 11.94 12.90
N ILE A 449 9.15 10.70 13.37
CA ILE A 449 8.06 9.85 13.89
C ILE A 449 7.76 10.27 15.33
N ILE A 450 6.49 10.47 15.64
CA ILE A 450 5.99 10.80 16.98
C ILE A 450 5.11 9.71 17.59
N GLY A 451 4.86 8.65 16.84
CA GLY A 451 4.03 7.54 17.28
C GLY A 451 3.77 6.53 16.17
N ALA A 452 2.88 5.62 16.44
CA ALA A 452 2.33 4.71 15.44
C ALA A 452 0.87 4.40 15.77
N GLY A 453 0.10 4.06 14.76
CA GLY A 453 -1.32 3.82 14.94
C GLY A 453 -1.96 3.07 13.79
N ILE A 454 -3.26 2.97 13.86
CA ILE A 454 -4.13 2.37 12.86
C ILE A 454 -4.96 3.47 12.20
N VAL A 455 -5.05 3.43 10.89
CA VAL A 455 -6.03 4.19 10.11
C VAL A 455 -6.87 3.25 9.26
N ARG A 456 -8.01 3.74 8.81
CA ARG A 456 -8.85 3.02 7.84
C ARG A 456 -9.03 3.88 6.61
N ALA A 457 -8.84 3.28 5.43
CA ALA A 457 -9.05 3.99 4.17
C ALA A 457 -10.49 4.57 4.12
N PRO A 458 -10.66 5.83 3.68
CA PRO A 458 -11.97 6.50 3.71
C PRO A 458 -12.94 5.86 2.71
N LEU A 459 -14.20 5.65 3.10
CA LEU A 459 -15.25 5.09 2.24
C LEU A 459 -15.47 5.91 0.96
N ALA A 460 -15.24 7.21 1.00
CA ALA A 460 -15.38 8.10 -0.16
C ALA A 460 -14.56 7.63 -1.37
N CYS A 461 -13.38 7.04 -1.15
CA CYS A 461 -12.56 6.46 -2.22
C CYS A 461 -13.31 5.32 -2.93
N PHE A 462 -13.93 4.44 -2.15
CA PHE A 462 -14.62 3.25 -2.66
C PHE A 462 -15.96 3.61 -3.29
N THR A 463 -16.70 4.54 -2.69
CA THR A 463 -17.96 5.04 -3.23
C THR A 463 -17.77 5.67 -4.61
N THR A 464 -16.78 6.55 -4.76
CA THR A 464 -16.50 7.19 -6.06
C THR A 464 -15.95 6.20 -7.09
N ALA A 465 -15.19 5.20 -6.65
CA ALA A 465 -14.73 4.12 -7.51
C ALA A 465 -15.88 3.21 -7.97
N LEU A 466 -16.87 2.91 -7.10
CA LEU A 466 -18.04 2.12 -7.47
C LEU A 466 -18.87 2.80 -8.56
N TYR A 467 -19.13 4.09 -8.43
CA TYR A 467 -19.84 4.84 -9.50
C TYR A 467 -19.05 4.83 -10.82
N ALA A 468 -17.72 4.92 -10.75
CA ALA A 468 -16.90 4.82 -11.94
C ALA A 468 -16.91 3.42 -12.58
N LEU A 469 -17.03 2.35 -11.78
CA LEU A 469 -17.23 0.98 -12.28
C LEU A 469 -18.60 0.83 -12.93
N ALA A 470 -19.63 1.42 -12.36
CA ALA A 470 -20.99 1.44 -12.94
C ALA A 470 -20.99 2.14 -14.31
N ASP A 471 -20.40 3.33 -14.39
CA ASP A 471 -20.24 4.09 -15.64
C ASP A 471 -19.45 3.32 -16.70
N ALA A 472 -18.43 2.56 -16.29
CA ALA A 472 -17.64 1.73 -17.20
C ALA A 472 -18.44 0.52 -17.70
N ALA A 473 -19.24 -0.11 -16.85
CA ALA A 473 -20.11 -1.20 -17.20
C ALA A 473 -21.18 -0.78 -18.23
N ASP A 474 -21.73 0.44 -18.10
CA ASP A 474 -22.71 0.98 -19.04
C ASP A 474 -22.14 1.23 -20.46
N LYS A 475 -20.84 1.50 -20.52
CA LYS A 475 -20.14 1.75 -21.79
C LYS A 475 -19.58 0.49 -22.45
N ALA A 476 -19.58 -0.62 -21.72
CA ALA A 476 -19.11 -1.89 -22.28
C ALA A 476 -20.08 -2.36 -23.38
N PRO A 477 -19.61 -2.70 -24.60
CA PRO A 477 -20.46 -3.23 -25.63
C PRO A 477 -21.15 -4.50 -25.12
N ALA A 478 -22.48 -4.59 -25.31
CA ALA A 478 -23.23 -5.79 -25.00
C ALA A 478 -22.57 -6.97 -25.72
N SER A 479 -21.94 -7.88 -24.97
CA SER A 479 -21.36 -9.09 -25.56
C SER A 479 -22.47 -9.89 -26.18
N HIS A 480 -22.54 -9.93 -27.52
CA HIS A 480 -23.46 -10.81 -28.22
C HIS A 480 -23.15 -12.26 -27.87
N PRO A 481 -24.12 -13.07 -27.41
CA PRO A 481 -23.96 -14.50 -27.26
C PRO A 481 -24.03 -15.17 -28.63
N GLY A 482 -22.88 -15.23 -29.32
CA GLY A 482 -22.89 -15.75 -30.68
C GLY A 482 -21.54 -15.91 -31.37
N GLU A 483 -20.46 -16.21 -30.64
CA GLU A 483 -19.25 -16.73 -31.28
C GLU A 483 -18.64 -17.83 -30.39
N ARG A 484 -19.31 -19.01 -30.49
CA ARG A 484 -18.64 -20.29 -30.25
C ARG A 484 -18.61 -21.00 -31.58
N ALA A 485 -17.47 -21.01 -32.22
CA ALA A 485 -17.11 -21.99 -33.23
C ALA A 485 -15.93 -22.80 -32.66
#